data_7b91384fa5c021cc3171cc439291e3c6
#
_entry.id   7b91384fa5c021cc3171cc439291e3c6
#
_cell.length_a   1.000
_cell.length_b   1.000
_cell.length_c   1.000
_cell.angle_alpha   90.00
_cell.angle_beta   90.00
_cell.angle_gamma   90.00
#
_symmetry.space_group_name_H-M   'P 1'
#
loop_
_entity.id
_entity.type
_entity.pdbx_description
1 polymer ?
#
loop_
_entity_poly.entity_id
_entity_poly.type
_entity_poly.pdbx_seq_one_letter_code
_entity_poly.pdbx_strand_id
1 'polypeptide(L)'
;MLFRRFNVDSVTDFEGFASAVCPNLFGDYGDLPREEMGGKVYASTPYPAEERILFHNESSHMHRWPMLIWFYCVKAAQTGGESPIVDCRKIYQALEPGIREQFEHKGLMYIRNFTDELDVSWQRFFQTDDRAQVEAYCRRTSIDFEWKDDNGLRIRQLCPAVVKHPQTGEPVFFNQIQLHHVSCLPPSVRDSLRSITGEENLPRNVYYGDGSPIEDSVVQYLRDLYDRLAIGFKWQERDVLMLNNMLVAHSRNAFSGQRKIVVALGSIVNQNEVV
;
A
#
# COMPACT_ATOMS: atom_id res chain seq x y z
N MET A 1 13.09 -12.23 -0.68
CA MET A 1 13.66 -13.58 -0.38
C MET A 1 12.52 -14.47 0.10
N LEU A 2 12.40 -15.69 -0.45
CA LEU A 2 11.43 -16.69 0.00
C LEU A 2 12.16 -17.76 0.80
N PHE A 3 11.77 -17.94 2.06
CA PHE A 3 12.28 -19.01 2.93
C PHE A 3 11.23 -20.13 2.94
N ARG A 4 11.64 -21.31 2.53
CA ARG A 4 10.79 -22.50 2.46
C ARG A 4 11.44 -23.66 3.21
N ARG A 5 10.64 -24.42 3.95
CA ARG A 5 11.13 -25.46 4.84
C ARG A 5 12.14 -24.95 5.89
N PHE A 6 11.89 -23.75 6.35
CA PHE A 6 12.62 -23.10 7.41
C PHE A 6 11.90 -23.38 8.75
N ASN A 7 12.62 -23.48 9.85
CA ASN A 7 12.06 -23.84 11.17
C ASN A 7 11.24 -22.67 11.77
N VAL A 8 10.14 -22.32 11.12
CA VAL A 8 9.14 -21.35 11.56
C VAL A 8 7.81 -22.07 11.54
N ASP A 9 7.41 -22.59 12.69
CA ASP A 9 6.28 -23.49 12.82
C ASP A 9 5.02 -22.80 13.36
N SER A 10 5.18 -21.60 13.91
CA SER A 10 4.11 -20.82 14.54
C SER A 10 4.23 -19.33 14.21
N VAL A 11 3.18 -18.56 14.51
CA VAL A 11 3.19 -17.08 14.42
C VAL A 11 4.23 -16.49 15.37
N THR A 12 4.42 -17.10 16.55
CA THR A 12 5.45 -16.69 17.52
C THR A 12 6.86 -16.89 16.99
N ASP A 13 7.13 -18.04 16.34
CA ASP A 13 8.43 -18.27 15.70
C ASP A 13 8.67 -17.30 14.55
N PHE A 14 7.62 -16.98 13.79
CA PHE A 14 7.67 -15.97 12.73
C PHE A 14 8.01 -14.57 13.27
N GLU A 15 7.38 -14.15 14.38
CA GLU A 15 7.72 -12.89 15.06
C GLU A 15 9.18 -12.91 15.54
N GLY A 16 9.61 -14.01 16.15
CA GLY A 16 10.99 -14.19 16.55
C GLY A 16 11.98 -14.10 15.40
N PHE A 17 11.66 -14.72 14.26
CA PHE A 17 12.46 -14.62 13.03
C PHE A 17 12.55 -13.18 12.51
N ALA A 18 11.41 -12.49 12.38
CA ALA A 18 11.38 -11.10 11.91
C ALA A 18 12.14 -10.16 12.87
N SER A 19 11.98 -10.37 14.18
CA SER A 19 12.66 -9.59 15.23
C SER A 19 14.18 -9.82 15.26
N ALA A 20 14.64 -11.03 14.91
CA ALA A 20 16.06 -11.32 14.81
C ALA A 20 16.73 -10.56 13.64
N VAL A 21 15.98 -10.30 12.56
CA VAL A 21 16.44 -9.49 11.41
C VAL A 21 16.27 -7.99 11.69
N CYS A 22 15.17 -7.60 12.32
CA CYS A 22 14.84 -6.22 12.64
C CYS A 22 14.27 -6.13 14.06
N PRO A 23 15.11 -5.81 15.09
CA PRO A 23 14.66 -5.76 16.48
C PRO A 23 13.52 -4.79 16.74
N ASN A 24 13.42 -3.73 15.94
CA ASN A 24 12.39 -2.70 16.02
C ASN A 24 11.28 -2.97 15.01
N LEU A 25 10.50 -4.04 15.20
CA LEU A 25 9.29 -4.26 14.42
C LEU A 25 8.27 -3.15 14.73
N PHE A 26 7.54 -2.75 13.69
CA PHE A 26 6.59 -1.66 13.75
C PHE A 26 5.28 -2.14 14.41
N GLY A 27 4.85 -1.43 15.47
CA GLY A 27 3.64 -1.76 16.24
C GLY A 27 2.42 -0.93 15.88
N ASP A 28 2.60 0.28 15.31
CA ASP A 28 1.52 1.19 14.95
C ASP A 28 1.40 1.32 13.44
N TYR A 29 0.52 0.54 12.83
CA TYR A 29 0.30 0.60 11.42
C TYR A 29 -0.83 1.59 11.08
N GLY A 30 -0.48 2.68 10.39
CA GLY A 30 -1.25 3.91 10.28
C GLY A 30 -2.46 3.95 9.34
N ASP A 31 -2.76 2.96 8.52
CA ASP A 31 -3.78 3.14 7.48
C ASP A 31 -5.12 2.48 7.76
N LEU A 32 -5.11 1.38 8.43
CA LEU A 32 -6.32 0.65 8.81
C LEU A 32 -6.03 -0.07 10.12
N PRO A 33 -6.94 -0.04 11.09
CA PRO A 33 -6.84 -0.88 12.25
C PRO A 33 -6.77 -2.34 11.77
N ARG A 34 -5.64 -2.99 12.02
CA ARG A 34 -5.43 -4.40 11.71
C ARG A 34 -5.71 -5.24 12.96
N GLU A 35 -6.23 -6.42 12.74
CA GLU A 35 -6.36 -7.40 13.80
C GLU A 35 -4.96 -7.83 14.25
N GLU A 36 -4.60 -7.54 15.50
CA GLU A 36 -3.39 -8.03 16.12
C GLU A 36 -3.49 -9.55 16.33
N MET A 37 -2.50 -10.28 15.83
CA MET A 37 -2.42 -11.74 15.98
C MET A 37 -1.52 -12.18 17.14
N GLY A 38 -1.11 -11.21 17.97
CA GLY A 38 -0.18 -11.32 19.06
C GLY A 38 1.13 -10.58 18.77
N GLY A 39 1.62 -9.80 19.74
CA GLY A 39 2.84 -9.02 19.61
C GLY A 39 2.78 -7.98 18.48
N LYS A 40 3.77 -8.02 17.58
CA LYS A 40 3.90 -7.08 16.43
C LYS A 40 3.58 -7.75 15.09
N VAL A 41 2.74 -8.78 15.10
CA VAL A 41 2.28 -9.51 13.93
C VAL A 41 0.79 -9.22 13.70
N TYR A 42 0.43 -8.91 12.48
CA TYR A 42 -0.91 -8.51 12.07
C TYR A 42 -1.50 -9.49 11.05
N ALA A 43 -2.81 -9.62 11.04
CA ALA A 43 -3.50 -10.23 9.91
C ALA A 43 -3.26 -9.40 8.64
N SER A 44 -3.15 -10.05 7.48
CA SER A 44 -3.15 -9.32 6.20
C SER A 44 -4.47 -8.56 6.05
N THR A 45 -4.45 -7.44 5.32
CA THR A 45 -5.62 -6.59 5.09
C THR A 45 -6.84 -7.41 4.68
N PRO A 46 -7.98 -7.28 5.39
CA PRO A 46 -9.22 -7.94 4.97
C PRO A 46 -9.67 -7.35 3.63
N TYR A 47 -9.76 -8.21 2.63
CA TYR A 47 -10.19 -7.85 1.28
C TYR A 47 -10.89 -9.06 0.65
N PRO A 48 -11.97 -8.89 -0.13
CA PRO A 48 -12.72 -9.99 -0.72
C PRO A 48 -11.81 -11.03 -1.38
N ALA A 49 -12.10 -12.30 -1.15
CA ALA A 49 -11.25 -13.40 -1.62
C ALA A 49 -11.23 -13.50 -3.15
N GLU A 50 -12.37 -13.20 -3.78
CA GLU A 50 -12.61 -13.20 -5.21
C GLU A 50 -11.96 -12.02 -5.95
N GLU A 51 -11.53 -11.01 -5.23
CA GLU A 51 -10.92 -9.81 -5.80
C GLU A 51 -9.38 -9.86 -5.69
N ARG A 52 -8.72 -9.34 -6.70
CA ARG A 52 -7.26 -9.14 -6.70
C ARG A 52 -6.90 -7.86 -5.95
N ILE A 53 -5.91 -7.90 -5.03
CA ILE A 53 -5.27 -6.69 -4.55
C ILE A 53 -4.18 -6.34 -5.57
N LEU A 54 -4.28 -5.17 -6.18
CA LEU A 54 -3.35 -4.71 -7.20
C LEU A 54 -1.96 -4.38 -6.62
N PHE A 55 -0.96 -4.19 -7.48
CA PHE A 55 0.41 -3.92 -7.04
C PHE A 55 0.54 -2.62 -6.28
N HIS A 56 1.29 -2.68 -5.18
CA HIS A 56 1.56 -1.53 -4.34
C HIS A 56 2.85 -1.72 -3.53
N ASN A 57 3.42 -0.60 -3.12
CA ASN A 57 4.43 -0.56 -2.07
C ASN A 57 3.74 -0.12 -0.78
N GLU A 58 3.92 -0.87 0.29
CA GLU A 58 3.22 -0.64 1.56
C GLU A 58 3.46 0.77 2.10
N SER A 59 2.37 1.49 2.43
CA SER A 59 2.38 2.86 2.98
C SER A 59 3.06 3.93 2.12
N SER A 60 3.32 3.70 0.84
CA SER A 60 4.01 4.67 -0.03
C SER A 60 3.20 5.95 -0.30
N HIS A 61 1.93 6.00 0.10
CA HIS A 61 1.09 7.19 0.10
C HIS A 61 1.15 7.97 1.42
N MET A 62 2.03 7.57 2.35
CA MET A 62 2.23 8.20 3.65
C MET A 62 3.61 8.89 3.71
N HIS A 63 3.81 9.73 4.74
CA HIS A 63 5.10 10.39 4.98
C HIS A 63 6.18 9.45 5.56
N ARG A 64 5.80 8.24 5.96
CA ARG A 64 6.70 7.19 6.47
C ARG A 64 6.19 5.81 6.06
N TRP A 65 7.09 4.89 5.86
CA TRP A 65 6.78 3.52 5.46
C TRP A 65 7.80 2.51 5.99
N PRO A 66 7.42 1.22 6.09
CA PRO A 66 8.36 0.17 6.41
C PRO A 66 9.29 -0.11 5.23
N MET A 67 10.59 -0.23 5.47
CA MET A 67 11.53 -0.72 4.47
C MET A 67 11.44 -2.24 4.32
N LEU A 68 11.19 -2.95 5.40
CA LEU A 68 11.10 -4.41 5.41
C LEU A 68 9.69 -4.88 5.71
N ILE A 69 9.24 -5.83 4.91
CA ILE A 69 7.96 -6.52 5.09
C ILE A 69 8.20 -8.02 5.10
N TRP A 70 7.60 -8.71 6.04
CA TRP A 70 7.56 -10.16 6.10
C TRP A 70 6.12 -10.65 6.00
N PHE A 71 5.92 -11.68 5.21
CA PHE A 71 4.66 -12.41 5.12
C PHE A 71 4.92 -13.85 5.54
N TYR A 72 4.06 -14.40 6.40
CA TYR A 72 4.11 -15.78 6.82
C TYR A 72 2.82 -16.51 6.45
N CYS A 73 2.96 -17.66 5.80
CA CYS A 73 1.83 -18.47 5.38
C CYS A 73 1.39 -19.42 6.48
N VAL A 74 0.37 -19.03 7.23
CA VAL A 74 -0.28 -19.89 8.23
C VAL A 74 -1.15 -20.93 7.53
N LYS A 75 -1.90 -20.52 6.48
CA LYS A 75 -2.76 -21.38 5.66
C LYS A 75 -2.71 -20.96 4.20
N ALA A 76 -2.33 -21.88 3.33
CA ALA A 76 -2.34 -21.66 1.90
C ALA A 76 -3.75 -21.83 1.33
N ALA A 77 -4.11 -21.02 0.32
CA ALA A 77 -5.38 -21.15 -0.39
C ALA A 77 -5.48 -22.48 -1.15
N GLN A 78 -6.69 -22.93 -1.40
CA GLN A 78 -6.92 -24.12 -2.24
C GLN A 78 -6.56 -23.84 -3.69
N THR A 79 -6.98 -22.68 -4.23
CA THR A 79 -6.63 -22.20 -5.57
C THR A 79 -6.31 -20.71 -5.52
N GLY A 80 -5.36 -20.26 -6.33
CA GLY A 80 -4.93 -18.84 -6.36
C GLY A 80 -4.23 -18.40 -5.09
N GLY A 81 -4.40 -17.12 -4.74
CA GLY A 81 -3.90 -16.54 -3.49
C GLY A 81 -2.39 -16.35 -3.45
N GLU A 82 -1.70 -16.46 -4.59
CA GLU A 82 -0.29 -16.10 -4.70
C GLU A 82 -0.09 -14.62 -4.33
N SER A 83 1.11 -14.28 -3.92
CA SER A 83 1.56 -12.90 -3.77
C SER A 83 2.58 -12.57 -4.87
N PRO A 84 2.13 -12.19 -6.09
CA PRO A 84 3.05 -11.73 -7.11
C PRO A 84 3.85 -10.53 -6.63
N ILE A 85 5.12 -10.48 -7.04
CA ILE A 85 6.07 -9.41 -6.69
C ILE A 85 6.71 -8.85 -7.96
N VAL A 86 7.11 -7.58 -7.92
CA VAL A 86 7.79 -6.93 -9.03
C VAL A 86 8.91 -6.01 -8.53
N ASP A 87 10.04 -6.00 -9.22
CA ASP A 87 11.18 -5.13 -8.93
C ASP A 87 10.88 -3.70 -9.40
N CYS A 88 10.77 -2.77 -8.45
CA CYS A 88 10.45 -1.36 -8.69
C CYS A 88 11.52 -0.62 -9.51
N ARG A 89 12.78 -1.10 -9.51
CA ARG A 89 13.85 -0.58 -10.36
C ARG A 89 13.61 -0.96 -11.81
N LYS A 90 13.16 -2.20 -12.07
CA LYS A 90 12.82 -2.67 -13.42
C LYS A 90 11.59 -1.93 -13.95
N ILE A 91 10.59 -1.66 -13.09
CA ILE A 91 9.47 -0.80 -13.47
C ILE A 91 9.98 0.58 -13.87
N TYR A 92 10.76 1.24 -13.01
CA TYR A 92 11.32 2.56 -13.30
C TYR A 92 12.09 2.60 -14.63
N GLN A 93 12.95 1.60 -14.88
CA GLN A 93 13.74 1.50 -16.12
C GLN A 93 12.89 1.27 -17.36
N ALA A 94 11.76 0.55 -17.22
CA ALA A 94 10.87 0.19 -18.31
C ALA A 94 9.75 1.21 -18.57
N LEU A 95 9.60 2.24 -17.73
CA LEU A 95 8.69 3.34 -18.00
C LEU A 95 9.08 4.07 -19.28
N GLU A 96 8.09 4.41 -20.10
CA GLU A 96 8.30 5.31 -21.23
C GLU A 96 8.88 6.66 -20.75
N PRO A 97 9.87 7.24 -21.47
CA PRO A 97 10.59 8.42 -21.00
C PRO A 97 9.67 9.58 -20.58
N GLY A 98 8.66 9.90 -21.39
CA GLY A 98 7.75 11.02 -21.09
C GLY A 98 6.87 10.76 -19.86
N ILE A 99 6.42 9.52 -19.66
CA ILE A 99 5.65 9.12 -18.46
C ILE A 99 6.54 9.16 -17.22
N ARG A 100 7.77 8.65 -17.34
CA ARG A 100 8.75 8.67 -16.24
C ARG A 100 9.07 10.09 -15.81
N GLU A 101 9.38 10.99 -16.73
CA GLU A 101 9.67 12.40 -16.47
C GLU A 101 8.51 13.11 -15.76
N GLN A 102 7.27 12.83 -16.16
CA GLN A 102 6.11 13.39 -15.48
C GLN A 102 6.04 12.96 -14.02
N PHE A 103 6.23 11.67 -13.72
CA PHE A 103 6.24 11.18 -12.35
C PHE A 103 7.42 11.71 -11.53
N GLU A 104 8.60 11.84 -12.13
CA GLU A 104 9.78 12.40 -11.46
C GLU A 104 9.59 13.87 -11.08
N HIS A 105 9.05 14.68 -12.00
CA HIS A 105 8.91 16.12 -11.80
C HIS A 105 7.69 16.49 -10.97
N LYS A 106 6.58 15.81 -11.17
CA LYS A 106 5.32 16.17 -10.52
C LYS A 106 5.10 15.42 -9.21
N GLY A 107 5.61 14.21 -9.06
CA GLY A 107 5.24 13.33 -7.94
C GLY A 107 3.76 12.95 -7.99
N LEU A 108 3.18 12.64 -6.82
CA LEU A 108 1.82 12.18 -6.65
C LEU A 108 1.11 12.99 -5.55
N MET A 109 -0.19 13.21 -5.73
CA MET A 109 -1.09 13.72 -4.70
C MET A 109 -2.18 12.68 -4.46
N TYR A 110 -2.13 12.05 -3.28
CA TYR A 110 -3.19 11.16 -2.82
C TYR A 110 -4.27 11.96 -2.11
N ILE A 111 -5.52 11.77 -2.54
CA ILE A 111 -6.67 12.40 -1.93
C ILE A 111 -7.51 11.33 -1.25
N ARG A 112 -7.97 11.61 -0.04
CA ARG A 112 -8.94 10.79 0.66
C ARG A 112 -10.05 11.68 1.24
N ASN A 113 -11.28 11.28 0.97
CA ASN A 113 -12.48 11.89 1.53
C ASN A 113 -13.07 10.88 2.52
N PHE A 114 -13.02 11.22 3.80
CA PHE A 114 -13.63 10.42 4.86
C PHE A 114 -15.07 10.85 5.02
N THR A 115 -15.97 9.88 4.88
CA THR A 115 -17.40 10.02 5.14
C THR A 115 -17.86 8.83 5.97
N ASP A 116 -18.96 8.97 6.68
CA ASP A 116 -19.46 7.87 7.53
C ASP A 116 -20.07 6.71 6.72
N GLU A 117 -20.30 6.90 5.41
CA GLU A 117 -21.10 5.98 4.60
C GLU A 117 -20.29 5.15 3.58
N LEU A 118 -19.17 5.65 3.03
CA LEU A 118 -18.53 5.09 1.85
C LEU A 118 -17.12 4.53 2.04
N ASP A 119 -16.44 4.88 3.11
CA ASP A 119 -15.11 4.40 3.48
C ASP A 119 -14.99 4.39 5.01
N VAL A 120 -13.83 4.06 5.50
CA VAL A 120 -13.50 4.16 6.94
C VAL A 120 -13.65 5.63 7.37
N SER A 121 -14.37 5.89 8.45
CA SER A 121 -14.48 7.25 9.01
C SER A 121 -13.11 7.79 9.46
N TRP A 122 -12.94 9.12 9.51
CA TRP A 122 -11.69 9.71 9.96
C TRP A 122 -11.37 9.34 11.42
N GLN A 123 -12.39 9.17 12.28
CA GLN A 123 -12.20 8.72 13.66
C GLN A 123 -11.53 7.35 13.73
N ARG A 124 -12.03 6.42 12.92
CA ARG A 124 -11.47 5.07 12.86
C ARG A 124 -10.07 5.06 12.22
N PHE A 125 -9.84 5.91 11.22
CA PHE A 125 -8.54 6.02 10.56
C PHE A 125 -7.47 6.59 11.49
N PHE A 126 -7.77 7.72 12.17
CA PHE A 126 -6.84 8.39 13.08
C PHE A 126 -6.90 7.82 14.50
N GLN A 127 -7.81 6.88 14.80
CA GLN A 127 -8.02 6.27 16.10
C GLN A 127 -8.27 7.30 17.23
N THR A 128 -9.01 8.35 16.91
CA THR A 128 -9.37 9.43 17.83
C THR A 128 -10.65 10.11 17.37
N ASP A 129 -11.47 10.60 18.31
CA ASP A 129 -12.64 11.46 18.04
C ASP A 129 -12.29 12.96 18.19
N ASP A 130 -11.05 13.29 18.52
CA ASP A 130 -10.58 14.66 18.74
C ASP A 130 -10.00 15.25 17.46
N ARG A 131 -10.73 16.20 16.85
CA ARG A 131 -10.29 16.93 15.65
C ARG A 131 -8.96 17.64 15.84
N ALA A 132 -8.68 18.17 17.05
CA ALA A 132 -7.43 18.87 17.31
C ALA A 132 -6.22 17.94 17.21
N GLN A 133 -6.36 16.68 17.64
CA GLN A 133 -5.33 15.66 17.47
C GLN A 133 -5.11 15.32 15.99
N VAL A 134 -6.19 15.19 15.21
CA VAL A 134 -6.10 14.97 13.75
C VAL A 134 -5.39 16.13 13.06
N GLU A 135 -5.76 17.35 13.37
CA GLU A 135 -5.12 18.54 12.81
C GLU A 135 -3.63 18.63 13.18
N ALA A 136 -3.29 18.35 14.45
CA ALA A 136 -1.92 18.33 14.91
C ALA A 136 -1.09 17.26 14.18
N TYR A 137 -1.69 16.07 13.93
CA TYR A 137 -1.07 15.02 13.13
C TYR A 137 -0.85 15.49 11.69
N CYS A 138 -1.88 16.01 11.02
CA CYS A 138 -1.78 16.49 9.65
C CYS A 138 -0.71 17.57 9.48
N ARG A 139 -0.68 18.57 10.37
CA ARG A 139 0.34 19.63 10.34
C ARG A 139 1.77 19.08 10.52
N ARG A 140 1.95 18.13 11.46
CA ARG A 140 3.25 17.51 11.72
C ARG A 140 3.77 16.68 10.55
N THR A 141 2.86 16.10 9.77
CA THR A 141 3.18 15.20 8.67
C THR A 141 3.00 15.84 7.30
N SER A 142 2.81 17.17 7.25
CA SER A 142 2.61 17.94 6.01
C SER A 142 1.46 17.42 5.14
N ILE A 143 0.40 16.94 5.80
CA ILE A 143 -0.87 16.58 5.15
C ILE A 143 -1.74 17.83 5.10
N ASP A 144 -2.18 18.21 3.90
CA ASP A 144 -3.21 19.23 3.74
C ASP A 144 -4.57 18.63 4.11
N PHE A 145 -5.38 19.36 4.88
CA PHE A 145 -6.67 18.87 5.35
C PHE A 145 -7.76 19.94 5.29
N GLU A 146 -8.99 19.49 5.10
CA GLU A 146 -10.17 20.33 4.98
C GLU A 146 -11.37 19.62 5.66
N TRP A 147 -11.88 20.20 6.74
CA TRP A 147 -13.12 19.74 7.35
C TRP A 147 -14.33 20.09 6.49
N LYS A 148 -15.26 19.15 6.34
CA LYS A 148 -16.53 19.34 5.63
C LYS A 148 -17.67 19.60 6.62
N ASP A 149 -18.76 20.20 6.13
CA ASP A 149 -19.93 20.58 6.96
C ASP A 149 -20.64 19.37 7.57
N ASP A 150 -20.60 18.22 6.91
CA ASP A 150 -21.22 16.95 7.30
C ASP A 150 -20.36 16.09 8.24
N ASN A 151 -19.44 16.68 8.98
CA ASN A 151 -18.43 16.00 9.80
C ASN A 151 -17.42 15.17 8.99
N GLY A 152 -17.41 15.31 7.68
CA GLY A 152 -16.41 14.68 6.81
C GLY A 152 -15.05 15.37 6.92
N LEU A 153 -14.03 14.67 6.43
CA LEU A 153 -12.67 15.19 6.35
C LEU A 153 -12.09 14.85 4.98
N ARG A 154 -11.53 15.84 4.30
CA ARG A 154 -10.67 15.62 3.12
C ARG A 154 -9.22 15.79 3.52
N ILE A 155 -8.38 14.86 3.12
CA ILE A 155 -6.92 15.02 3.22
C ILE A 155 -6.27 14.92 1.83
N ARG A 156 -5.16 15.65 1.66
CA ARG A 156 -4.30 15.59 0.49
C ARG A 156 -2.86 15.37 0.96
N GLN A 157 -2.25 14.31 0.45
CA GLN A 157 -0.87 13.93 0.78
C GLN A 157 -0.01 13.99 -0.47
N LEU A 158 0.99 14.87 -0.46
CA LEU A 158 2.00 14.91 -1.51
C LEU A 158 3.09 13.87 -1.23
N CYS A 159 3.35 13.02 -2.21
CA CYS A 159 4.36 11.96 -2.16
C CYS A 159 5.20 11.97 -3.43
N PRO A 160 6.48 11.61 -3.35
CA PRO A 160 7.26 11.31 -4.55
C PRO A 160 6.72 10.03 -5.21
N ALA A 161 6.72 9.99 -6.55
CA ALA A 161 6.45 8.76 -7.30
C ALA A 161 7.73 7.94 -7.52
N VAL A 162 8.86 8.64 -7.58
CA VAL A 162 10.20 8.06 -7.71
C VAL A 162 11.03 8.50 -6.52
N VAL A 163 11.65 7.55 -5.85
CA VAL A 163 12.54 7.80 -4.72
C VAL A 163 13.90 7.11 -4.93
N LYS A 164 14.94 7.60 -4.28
CA LYS A 164 16.23 6.91 -4.24
C LYS A 164 16.27 5.97 -3.03
N HIS A 165 16.57 4.71 -3.28
CA HIS A 165 16.73 3.75 -2.19
C HIS A 165 17.90 4.17 -1.28
N PRO A 166 17.72 4.35 0.04
CA PRO A 166 18.72 5.01 0.89
C PRO A 166 20.04 4.24 1.03
N GLN A 167 20.03 2.93 0.83
CA GLN A 167 21.23 2.09 0.95
C GLN A 167 21.93 1.87 -0.40
N THR A 168 21.19 1.81 -1.52
CA THR A 168 21.77 1.49 -2.84
C THR A 168 21.89 2.72 -3.74
N GLY A 169 21.17 3.80 -3.45
CA GLY A 169 21.11 5.00 -4.29
C GLY A 169 20.33 4.81 -5.61
N GLU A 170 19.80 3.61 -5.85
CA GLU A 170 19.06 3.30 -7.08
C GLU A 170 17.71 3.99 -7.09
N PRO A 171 17.25 4.56 -8.23
CA PRO A 171 15.91 5.07 -8.36
C PRO A 171 14.90 3.93 -8.44
N VAL A 172 13.78 4.07 -7.72
CA VAL A 172 12.69 3.11 -7.68
C VAL A 172 11.35 3.80 -7.92
N PHE A 173 10.47 3.18 -8.69
CA PHE A 173 9.10 3.65 -8.86
C PHE A 173 8.25 3.12 -7.70
N PHE A 174 8.01 4.00 -6.71
CA PHE A 174 7.51 3.66 -5.38
C PHE A 174 6.17 4.31 -5.12
N ASN A 175 5.06 3.56 -5.20
CA ASN A 175 3.72 4.15 -5.17
C ASN A 175 2.60 3.15 -4.84
N GLN A 176 1.38 3.69 -4.67
CA GLN A 176 0.12 2.95 -4.56
C GLN A 176 -0.92 3.44 -5.59
N ILE A 177 -0.50 3.88 -6.78
CA ILE A 177 -1.42 4.38 -7.81
C ILE A 177 -2.55 3.39 -8.06
N GLN A 178 -2.23 2.11 -8.25
CA GLN A 178 -3.22 1.08 -8.58
C GLN A 178 -4.25 0.81 -7.48
N LEU A 179 -3.96 1.13 -6.21
CA LEU A 179 -4.92 1.00 -5.11
C LEU A 179 -5.78 2.25 -4.89
N HIS A 180 -5.40 3.38 -5.47
CA HIS A 180 -6.07 4.65 -5.22
C HIS A 180 -6.78 5.19 -6.46
N HIS A 181 -6.22 4.98 -7.66
CA HIS A 181 -6.80 5.56 -8.88
C HIS A 181 -8.15 4.92 -9.21
N VAL A 182 -9.15 5.76 -9.43
CA VAL A 182 -10.54 5.34 -9.64
C VAL A 182 -10.72 4.40 -10.83
N SER A 183 -9.88 4.51 -11.88
CA SER A 183 -9.94 3.61 -13.04
C SER A 183 -9.54 2.16 -12.72
N CYS A 184 -8.94 1.91 -11.56
CA CYS A 184 -8.60 0.56 -11.11
C CYS A 184 -9.77 -0.17 -10.45
N LEU A 185 -10.86 0.53 -10.14
CA LEU A 185 -12.09 -0.09 -9.65
C LEU A 185 -12.85 -0.81 -10.77
N PRO A 186 -13.63 -1.85 -10.44
CA PRO A 186 -14.59 -2.42 -11.40
C PRO A 186 -15.48 -1.33 -11.98
N PRO A 187 -15.79 -1.34 -13.30
CA PRO A 187 -16.55 -0.27 -13.96
C PRO A 187 -17.87 0.08 -13.25
N SER A 188 -18.64 -0.92 -12.83
CA SER A 188 -19.90 -0.72 -12.12
C SER A 188 -19.73 0.00 -10.78
N VAL A 189 -18.67 -0.31 -10.03
CA VAL A 189 -18.35 0.34 -8.75
C VAL A 189 -17.91 1.77 -8.98
N ARG A 190 -17.01 1.98 -9.95
CA ARG A 190 -16.54 3.31 -10.34
C ARG A 190 -17.67 4.24 -10.75
N ASP A 191 -18.54 3.77 -11.64
CA ASP A 191 -19.63 4.57 -12.18
C ASP A 191 -20.68 4.88 -11.08
N SER A 192 -20.96 3.93 -10.19
CA SER A 192 -21.82 4.16 -9.02
C SER A 192 -21.22 5.19 -8.07
N LEU A 193 -19.94 5.08 -7.73
CA LEU A 193 -19.26 6.05 -6.86
C LEU A 193 -19.30 7.45 -7.46
N ARG A 194 -18.94 7.58 -8.75
CA ARG A 194 -19.01 8.87 -9.45
C ARG A 194 -20.42 9.48 -9.46
N SER A 195 -21.44 8.66 -9.62
CA SER A 195 -22.83 9.12 -9.58
C SER A 195 -23.27 9.61 -8.21
N ILE A 196 -22.79 8.96 -7.13
CA ILE A 196 -23.17 9.28 -5.75
C ILE A 196 -22.40 10.49 -5.22
N THR A 197 -21.08 10.53 -5.43
CA THR A 197 -20.21 11.50 -4.78
C THR A 197 -19.75 12.65 -5.70
N GLY A 198 -19.84 12.45 -7.02
CA GLY A 198 -19.11 13.27 -7.98
C GLY A 198 -17.60 12.95 -7.97
N GLU A 199 -16.89 13.39 -9.00
CA GLU A 199 -15.44 13.11 -9.17
C GLU A 199 -14.60 13.68 -8.02
N GLU A 200 -14.95 14.86 -7.52
CA GLU A 200 -14.17 15.56 -6.51
C GLU A 200 -14.27 14.94 -5.10
N ASN A 201 -15.37 14.21 -4.83
CA ASN A 201 -15.62 13.63 -3.51
C ASN A 201 -15.49 12.11 -3.49
N LEU A 202 -14.82 11.53 -4.49
CA LEU A 202 -14.49 10.10 -4.46
C LEU A 202 -13.80 9.75 -3.14
N PRO A 203 -14.13 8.63 -2.50
CA PRO A 203 -13.51 8.23 -1.22
C PRO A 203 -11.99 8.24 -1.27
N ARG A 204 -11.41 7.81 -2.40
CA ARG A 204 -9.98 7.83 -2.67
C ARG A 204 -9.72 8.10 -4.14
N ASN A 205 -8.68 8.87 -4.41
CA ASN A 205 -8.11 9.00 -5.75
C ASN A 205 -6.65 9.45 -5.65
N VAL A 206 -5.95 9.40 -6.77
CA VAL A 206 -4.57 9.87 -6.91
C VAL A 206 -4.43 10.69 -8.19
N TYR A 207 -3.68 11.76 -8.08
CA TYR A 207 -3.37 12.72 -9.13
C TYR A 207 -1.86 12.90 -9.22
N TYR A 208 -1.37 13.57 -10.26
CA TYR A 208 -0.04 14.14 -10.20
C TYR A 208 0.04 15.16 -9.05
N GLY A 209 1.23 15.40 -8.52
CA GLY A 209 1.43 16.29 -7.36
C GLY A 209 1.03 17.74 -7.60
N ASP A 210 0.93 18.19 -8.87
CA ASP A 210 0.39 19.50 -9.25
C ASP A 210 -1.14 19.54 -9.32
N GLY A 211 -1.82 18.43 -9.01
CA GLY A 211 -3.27 18.28 -9.07
C GLY A 211 -3.83 17.93 -10.45
N SER A 212 -3.00 17.85 -11.48
CA SER A 212 -3.45 17.38 -12.78
C SER A 212 -3.82 15.90 -12.76
N PRO A 213 -4.85 15.46 -13.51
CA PRO A 213 -5.27 14.06 -13.51
C PRO A 213 -4.19 13.16 -14.13
N ILE A 214 -4.10 11.93 -13.62
CA ILE A 214 -3.37 10.85 -14.29
C ILE A 214 -4.39 10.19 -15.24
N GLU A 215 -4.10 10.17 -16.53
CA GLU A 215 -5.01 9.61 -17.53
C GLU A 215 -5.22 8.11 -17.32
N ASP A 216 -6.44 7.62 -17.51
CA ASP A 216 -6.79 6.19 -17.40
C ASP A 216 -5.88 5.31 -18.26
N SER A 217 -5.44 5.80 -19.43
CA SER A 217 -4.50 5.12 -20.33
C SER A 217 -3.11 4.94 -19.72
N VAL A 218 -2.62 5.93 -18.96
CA VAL A 218 -1.34 5.83 -18.23
C VAL A 218 -1.46 4.80 -17.11
N VAL A 219 -2.56 4.82 -16.37
CA VAL A 219 -2.79 3.82 -15.31
C VAL A 219 -2.90 2.41 -15.87
N GLN A 220 -3.60 2.23 -17.01
CA GLN A 220 -3.67 0.93 -17.68
C GLN A 220 -2.30 0.47 -18.17
N TYR A 221 -1.50 1.36 -18.77
CA TYR A 221 -0.12 1.07 -19.15
C TYR A 221 0.73 0.60 -17.95
N LEU A 222 0.60 1.27 -16.80
CA LEU A 222 1.29 0.84 -15.57
C LEU A 222 0.85 -0.56 -15.15
N ARG A 223 -0.45 -0.85 -15.14
CA ARG A 223 -0.97 -2.19 -14.79
C ARG A 223 -0.38 -3.27 -15.68
N ASP A 224 -0.39 -3.06 -16.99
CA ASP A 224 0.16 -4.01 -17.97
C ASP A 224 1.68 -4.20 -17.79
N LEU A 225 2.40 -3.11 -17.46
CA LEU A 225 3.83 -3.16 -17.19
C LEU A 225 4.15 -3.98 -15.94
N TYR A 226 3.40 -3.76 -14.86
CA TYR A 226 3.56 -4.52 -13.61
C TYR A 226 3.24 -5.99 -13.83
N ASP A 227 2.13 -6.31 -14.49
CA ASP A 227 1.74 -7.71 -14.76
C ASP A 227 2.76 -8.44 -15.65
N ARG A 228 3.35 -7.75 -16.64
CA ARG A 228 4.40 -8.30 -17.52
C ARG A 228 5.70 -8.62 -16.79
N LEU A 229 6.08 -7.80 -15.81
CA LEU A 229 7.35 -7.95 -15.08
C LEU A 229 7.22 -8.71 -13.76
N ALA A 230 6.00 -9.07 -13.38
CA ALA A 230 5.72 -9.74 -12.12
C ALA A 230 6.25 -11.18 -12.09
N ILE A 231 6.68 -11.58 -10.90
CA ILE A 231 7.07 -12.96 -10.59
C ILE A 231 6.11 -13.47 -9.52
N GLY A 232 5.46 -14.61 -9.80
CA GLY A 232 4.56 -15.28 -8.87
C GLY A 232 5.16 -16.58 -8.33
N PHE A 233 4.66 -16.99 -7.16
CA PHE A 233 4.92 -18.30 -6.58
C PHE A 233 3.69 -18.79 -5.82
N LYS A 234 3.53 -20.11 -5.73
CA LYS A 234 2.48 -20.71 -4.89
C LYS A 234 2.97 -20.77 -3.44
N TRP A 235 2.15 -20.26 -2.53
CA TRP A 235 2.37 -20.40 -1.10
C TRP A 235 2.31 -21.86 -0.66
N GLN A 236 3.22 -22.22 0.23
CA GLN A 236 3.13 -23.42 1.06
C GLN A 236 2.98 -22.98 2.52
N GLU A 237 2.27 -23.75 3.32
CA GLU A 237 2.20 -23.49 4.77
C GLU A 237 3.61 -23.44 5.35
N ARG A 238 3.86 -22.48 6.24
CA ARG A 238 5.16 -22.15 6.85
C ARG A 238 6.16 -21.44 5.93
N ASP A 239 5.81 -21.09 4.69
CA ASP A 239 6.65 -20.20 3.89
C ASP A 239 6.75 -18.82 4.56
N VAL A 240 7.95 -18.23 4.56
CA VAL A 240 8.17 -16.82 4.91
C VAL A 240 8.69 -16.10 3.67
N LEU A 241 7.99 -15.04 3.25
CA LEU A 241 8.45 -14.11 2.22
C LEU A 241 8.92 -12.83 2.90
N MET A 242 10.18 -12.47 2.73
CA MET A 242 10.76 -11.20 3.17
C MET A 242 11.03 -10.31 1.96
N LEU A 243 10.54 -9.08 2.00
CA LEU A 243 10.70 -8.08 0.95
C LEU A 243 11.37 -6.81 1.49
N ASN A 244 12.21 -6.19 0.68
CA ASN A 244 12.48 -4.78 0.80
C ASN A 244 11.37 -4.03 0.07
N ASN A 245 10.51 -3.32 0.81
CA ASN A 245 9.31 -2.67 0.32
C ASN A 245 9.60 -1.54 -0.69
N MET A 246 10.75 -0.90 -0.61
CA MET A 246 11.12 0.12 -1.59
C MET A 246 11.57 -0.49 -2.92
N LEU A 247 12.24 -1.64 -2.86
CA LEU A 247 12.72 -2.32 -4.06
C LEU A 247 11.66 -3.20 -4.74
N VAL A 248 10.63 -3.63 -3.98
CA VAL A 248 9.70 -4.65 -4.44
C VAL A 248 8.26 -4.28 -4.09
N ALA A 249 7.45 -4.03 -5.11
CA ALA A 249 6.00 -3.96 -4.95
C ALA A 249 5.41 -5.38 -4.94
N HIS A 250 4.28 -5.52 -4.27
CA HIS A 250 3.58 -6.80 -4.15
C HIS A 250 2.09 -6.66 -4.43
N SER A 251 1.44 -7.79 -4.72
CA SER A 251 0.01 -7.90 -4.96
C SER A 251 -0.54 -9.19 -4.35
N ARG A 252 -1.84 -9.41 -4.46
CA ARG A 252 -2.49 -10.67 -4.08
C ARG A 252 -3.46 -11.10 -5.16
N ASN A 253 -3.29 -12.30 -5.70
CA ASN A 253 -4.27 -12.88 -6.61
C ASN A 253 -5.56 -13.26 -5.87
N ALA A 254 -6.68 -13.25 -6.59
CA ALA A 254 -7.94 -13.83 -6.14
C ALA A 254 -7.72 -15.30 -5.73
N PHE A 255 -8.53 -15.79 -4.80
CA PHE A 255 -8.37 -17.16 -4.29
C PHE A 255 -9.70 -17.78 -3.87
N SER A 256 -9.68 -19.08 -3.71
CA SER A 256 -10.78 -19.84 -3.10
C SER A 256 -10.28 -20.67 -1.91
N GLY A 257 -11.21 -21.01 -1.02
CA GLY A 257 -10.93 -21.73 0.21
C GLY A 257 -10.34 -20.84 1.31
N GLN A 258 -9.88 -21.46 2.39
CA GLN A 258 -9.27 -20.76 3.50
C GLN A 258 -7.86 -20.30 3.12
N ARG A 259 -7.55 -19.03 3.40
CA ARG A 259 -6.21 -18.45 3.27
C ARG A 259 -5.91 -17.60 4.49
N LYS A 260 -4.76 -17.82 5.11
CA LYS A 260 -4.30 -17.00 6.23
C LYS A 260 -2.82 -16.67 6.06
N ILE A 261 -2.55 -15.42 5.77
CA ILE A 261 -1.20 -14.84 5.74
C ILE A 261 -1.14 -13.78 6.84
N VAL A 262 -0.09 -13.79 7.63
CA VAL A 262 0.19 -12.76 8.63
C VAL A 262 1.40 -11.96 8.20
N VAL A 263 1.51 -10.73 8.70
CA VAL A 263 2.47 -9.72 8.25
C VAL A 263 3.21 -9.14 9.46
N ALA A 264 4.51 -8.96 9.31
CA ALA A 264 5.33 -8.14 10.20
C ALA A 264 6.00 -7.03 9.37
N LEU A 265 6.18 -5.85 9.99
CA LEU A 265 6.73 -4.67 9.35
C LEU A 265 7.89 -4.12 10.18
N GLY A 266 8.93 -3.61 9.54
CA GLY A 266 10.08 -3.09 10.27
C GLY A 266 10.95 -2.14 9.47
N SER A 267 11.91 -1.52 10.15
CA SER A 267 12.84 -0.57 9.53
C SER A 267 12.13 0.63 8.89
N ILE A 268 11.58 1.51 9.72
CA ILE A 268 10.83 2.69 9.24
C ILE A 268 11.76 3.66 8.53
N VAL A 269 11.32 4.15 7.38
CA VAL A 269 11.93 5.21 6.58
C VAL A 269 10.97 6.40 6.52
N ASN A 270 11.49 7.60 6.66
CA ASN A 270 10.73 8.83 6.48
C ASN A 270 10.95 9.39 5.07
N GLN A 271 9.94 10.05 4.53
CA GLN A 271 9.99 10.62 3.18
C GLN A 271 11.18 11.58 2.99
N ASN A 272 11.49 12.39 3.99
CA ASN A 272 12.61 13.35 3.95
C ASN A 272 14.00 12.71 3.94
N GLU A 273 14.12 11.40 4.13
CA GLU A 273 15.40 10.67 4.08
C GLU A 273 15.73 10.17 2.66
N VAL A 274 14.78 10.26 1.72
CA VAL A 274 14.87 9.63 0.38
C VAL A 274 14.51 10.55 -0.79
N VAL A 275 14.18 11.81 -0.52
CA VAL A 275 13.83 12.86 -1.52
C VAL A 275 14.98 13.81 -1.71
#